data_7ed7035bef3ff08e168e82bf53670554
#
_entry.id   7ed7035bef3ff08e168e82bf53670554
#
_cell.length_a   1.000
_cell.length_b   1.000
_cell.length_c   1.000
_cell.angle_alpha   90.00
_cell.angle_beta   90.00
_cell.angle_gamma   90.00
#
_symmetry.space_group_name_H-M   'P 1'
#
loop_
_entity.id
_entity.type
_entity.pdbx_description
1 polymer ?
#
loop_
_entity_poly.entity_id
_entity_poly.type
_entity_poly.pdbx_seq_one_letter_code
_entity_poly.pdbx_strand_id
1 'polypeptide(L)'
;MTMFYAPASGGVRTYLDAKHPRLGRRPGVRHSLLVPGARPAHTDGIYSVPAPALPFSNGYRFPLRVAPWRKMLHNLQPDLIEAGDPYLTAWAALDARRYLDAPVIGFYHSDLPLLVSNRMGNWMGMSAQAYISKLYSNFDRVLAPSQVMADKLIGMGVENVHVQPLGVDLQIFNPERRDDGLKAELGLREDTHLLIFAGRGSKEKNLPVLLACMKQLGPRYHLLLVGSHMPMSVPDNVTVINRFCKATNLARLLASADALVHAGDQETFGLVVLEAMACGTPVVAVAAGAFTEIVPGHCGWLCEANDARAMADAVKALFCHDAHAMGLASRRYVEEHYSWDVVVTGLLDHYQAVLGNRFSAVAHG
;
A
#
# COMPACT_ATOMS: atom_id res chain seq x y z
N MET A 1 11.90 7.17 -8.57
CA MET A 1 13.07 6.55 -7.90
C MET A 1 12.74 6.22 -6.46
N THR A 2 13.27 5.11 -5.91
CA THR A 2 12.95 4.65 -4.55
C THR A 2 14.03 3.72 -3.99
N MET A 3 14.13 3.67 -2.66
CA MET A 3 14.92 2.66 -1.93
C MET A 3 14.12 1.40 -1.60
N PHE A 4 12.78 1.46 -1.65
CA PHE A 4 11.88 0.38 -1.24
C PHE A 4 11.53 -0.58 -2.37
N TYR A 5 12.56 -1.10 -3.05
CA TYR A 5 12.40 -2.08 -4.12
C TYR A 5 13.28 -3.31 -3.84
N ALA A 6 12.96 -4.03 -2.77
CA ALA A 6 13.64 -5.27 -2.38
C ALA A 6 12.74 -6.50 -2.60
N PRO A 7 13.28 -7.73 -2.72
CA PRO A 7 12.48 -8.95 -2.87
C PRO A 7 11.41 -9.15 -1.78
N ALA A 8 11.71 -8.72 -0.55
CA ALA A 8 10.80 -8.79 0.59
C ALA A 8 10.01 -7.50 0.83
N SER A 9 10.03 -6.55 -0.12
CA SER A 9 9.27 -5.30 -0.02
C SER A 9 7.78 -5.58 -0.22
N GLY A 10 6.95 -4.99 0.64
CA GLY A 10 5.49 -5.15 0.60
C GLY A 10 4.81 -4.22 -0.41
N GLY A 11 3.78 -3.50 0.02
CA GLY A 11 2.89 -2.70 -0.83
C GLY A 11 3.57 -1.71 -1.78
N VAL A 12 4.69 -1.06 -1.38
CA VAL A 12 5.39 -0.11 -2.26
C VAL A 12 5.94 -0.82 -3.51
N ARG A 13 6.52 -2.00 -3.37
CA ARG A 13 7.00 -2.77 -4.53
C ARG A 13 5.84 -3.22 -5.41
N THR A 14 4.78 -3.78 -4.80
CA THR A 14 3.56 -4.18 -5.53
C THR A 14 3.00 -3.02 -6.35
N TYR A 15 2.94 -1.83 -5.74
CA TYR A 15 2.53 -0.62 -6.44
C TYR A 15 3.45 -0.27 -7.61
N LEU A 16 4.76 -0.30 -7.43
CA LEU A 16 5.73 0.06 -8.48
C LEU A 16 5.77 -0.97 -9.61
N ASP A 17 5.70 -2.27 -9.29
CA ASP A 17 5.64 -3.35 -10.28
C ASP A 17 4.35 -3.24 -11.14
N ALA A 18 3.27 -2.75 -10.56
CA ALA A 18 2.03 -2.51 -11.29
C ALA A 18 2.02 -1.18 -12.08
N LYS A 19 2.55 -0.11 -11.49
CA LYS A 19 2.62 1.23 -12.07
C LYS A 19 3.55 1.29 -13.29
N HIS A 20 4.75 0.73 -13.16
CA HIS A 20 5.82 0.86 -14.16
C HIS A 20 5.39 0.41 -15.58
N PRO A 21 4.87 -0.80 -15.80
CA PRO A 21 4.45 -1.23 -17.12
C PRO A 21 3.22 -0.48 -17.64
N ARG A 22 2.35 -0.01 -16.76
CA ARG A 22 1.14 0.73 -17.16
C ARG A 22 1.45 2.14 -17.65
N LEU A 23 2.39 2.83 -17.01
CA LEU A 23 2.89 4.11 -17.51
C LEU A 23 3.66 3.95 -18.82
N GLY A 24 4.52 2.92 -18.93
CA GLY A 24 5.28 2.65 -20.15
C GLY A 24 4.43 2.29 -21.39
N ARG A 25 3.16 1.91 -21.21
CA ARG A 25 2.20 1.67 -22.29
C ARG A 25 1.45 2.93 -22.74
N ARG A 26 1.55 4.02 -22.00
CA ARG A 26 0.86 5.28 -22.38
C ARG A 26 1.64 5.97 -23.50
N PRO A 27 0.96 6.39 -24.57
CA PRO A 27 1.62 7.14 -25.66
C PRO A 27 2.35 8.37 -25.11
N GLY A 28 3.54 8.63 -25.62
CA GLY A 28 4.37 9.76 -25.21
C GLY A 28 5.00 9.64 -23.81
N VAL A 29 4.82 8.53 -23.09
CA VAL A 29 5.40 8.33 -21.74
C VAL A 29 6.51 7.28 -21.77
N ARG A 30 7.74 7.69 -21.45
CA ARG A 30 8.85 6.79 -21.14
C ARG A 30 9.10 6.76 -19.65
N HIS A 31 8.63 5.73 -18.98
CA HIS A 31 8.80 5.60 -17.53
C HIS A 31 10.06 4.80 -17.18
N SER A 32 10.95 5.40 -16.37
CA SER A 32 12.18 4.77 -15.86
C SER A 32 12.10 4.62 -14.34
N LEU A 33 12.36 3.42 -13.82
CA LEU A 33 12.39 3.14 -12.39
C LEU A 33 13.83 2.97 -11.91
N LEU A 34 14.32 3.89 -11.06
CA LEU A 34 15.64 3.81 -10.44
C LEU A 34 15.54 3.18 -9.06
N VAL A 35 16.29 2.09 -8.84
CA VAL A 35 16.27 1.28 -7.61
C VAL A 35 17.69 0.94 -7.15
N PRO A 36 17.91 0.66 -5.84
CA PRO A 36 19.20 0.20 -5.38
C PRO A 36 19.48 -1.24 -5.83
N GLY A 37 20.69 -1.51 -6.31
CA GLY A 37 21.13 -2.82 -6.74
C GLY A 37 22.53 -3.18 -6.26
N ALA A 38 22.97 -4.44 -6.47
CA ALA A 38 24.33 -4.87 -6.15
C ALA A 38 25.35 -4.30 -7.15
N ARG A 39 24.93 -4.21 -8.41
CA ARG A 39 25.73 -3.73 -9.55
C ARG A 39 24.84 -2.88 -10.45
N PRO A 40 25.44 -2.04 -11.30
CA PRO A 40 24.67 -1.37 -12.35
C PRO A 40 24.02 -2.42 -13.24
N ALA A 41 22.73 -2.30 -13.46
CA ALA A 41 21.97 -3.15 -14.38
C ALA A 41 20.81 -2.35 -14.98
N HIS A 42 20.33 -2.76 -16.14
CA HIS A 42 19.16 -2.19 -16.78
C HIS A 42 18.35 -3.32 -17.43
N THR A 43 17.07 -3.38 -17.10
CA THR A 43 16.13 -4.34 -17.68
C THR A 43 14.75 -3.68 -17.71
N ASP A 44 14.11 -3.64 -18.87
CA ASP A 44 12.75 -3.17 -19.07
C ASP A 44 12.45 -1.79 -18.43
N GLY A 45 13.38 -0.83 -18.53
CA GLY A 45 13.25 0.49 -17.95
C GLY A 45 13.53 0.58 -16.45
N ILE A 46 13.94 -0.53 -15.81
CA ILE A 46 14.37 -0.57 -14.41
C ILE A 46 15.89 -0.46 -14.37
N TYR A 47 16.41 0.56 -13.73
CA TYR A 47 17.83 0.86 -13.60
C TYR A 47 18.30 0.62 -12.16
N SER A 48 19.27 -0.25 -11.99
CA SER A 48 19.92 -0.50 -10.69
C SER A 48 21.07 0.44 -10.46
N VAL A 49 21.02 1.18 -9.35
CA VAL A 49 22.11 2.03 -8.87
C VAL A 49 22.83 1.29 -7.73
N PRO A 50 24.18 1.11 -7.82
CA PRO A 50 24.92 0.39 -6.81
C PRO A 50 24.72 0.94 -5.40
N ALA A 51 24.37 0.06 -4.48
CA ALA A 51 24.20 0.37 -3.07
C ALA A 51 24.58 -0.82 -2.19
N PRO A 52 25.25 -0.63 -1.03
CA PRO A 52 25.57 -1.70 -0.12
C PRO A 52 24.31 -2.37 0.41
N ALA A 53 24.40 -3.67 0.67
CA ALA A 53 23.34 -4.41 1.34
C ALA A 53 23.23 -3.94 2.80
N LEU A 54 22.01 -3.77 3.27
CA LEU A 54 21.75 -3.50 4.68
C LEU A 54 21.69 -4.85 5.42
N PRO A 55 22.59 -5.12 6.38
CA PRO A 55 22.56 -6.36 7.14
C PRO A 55 21.21 -6.62 7.80
N PHE A 56 20.76 -7.87 7.84
CA PHE A 56 19.51 -8.31 8.48
C PHE A 56 18.23 -7.65 7.94
N SER A 57 18.24 -7.08 6.74
CA SER A 57 17.14 -6.28 6.16
C SER A 57 16.34 -7.00 5.08
N ASN A 58 16.40 -8.32 4.98
CA ASN A 58 15.66 -9.10 3.96
C ASN A 58 15.88 -8.61 2.52
N GLY A 59 17.10 -8.19 2.19
CA GLY A 59 17.48 -7.81 0.83
C GLY A 59 17.39 -6.33 0.51
N TYR A 60 17.07 -5.48 1.48
CA TYR A 60 17.15 -4.04 1.28
C TYR A 60 18.60 -3.58 1.13
N ARG A 61 18.77 -2.54 0.30
CA ARG A 61 20.06 -1.87 0.07
C ARG A 61 19.92 -0.40 0.41
N PHE A 62 20.94 0.16 1.06
CA PHE A 62 20.92 1.55 1.49
C PHE A 62 21.97 2.35 0.73
N PRO A 63 21.57 3.27 -0.16
CA PRO A 63 22.52 4.16 -0.83
C PRO A 63 23.19 5.08 0.19
N LEU A 64 24.51 5.21 0.10
CA LEU A 64 25.31 6.07 0.99
C LEU A 64 25.72 7.39 0.33
N ARG A 65 25.57 7.51 -1.00
CA ARG A 65 26.02 8.66 -1.78
C ARG A 65 24.98 9.09 -2.80
N VAL A 66 24.77 10.38 -2.92
CA VAL A 66 23.88 11.00 -3.92
C VAL A 66 24.46 10.91 -5.35
N ALA A 67 25.79 10.99 -5.48
CA ALA A 67 26.46 11.13 -6.78
C ALA A 67 26.13 10.03 -7.82
N PRO A 68 26.03 8.72 -7.48
CA PRO A 68 25.65 7.69 -8.47
C PRO A 68 24.22 7.87 -8.99
N TRP A 69 23.28 8.30 -8.13
CA TRP A 69 21.89 8.58 -8.50
C TRP A 69 21.78 9.81 -9.40
N ARG A 70 22.48 10.88 -9.04
CA ARG A 70 22.58 12.09 -9.88
C ARG A 70 23.16 11.79 -11.25
N LYS A 71 24.25 11.00 -11.33
CA LYS A 71 24.83 10.57 -12.63
C LYS A 71 23.82 9.82 -13.47
N MET A 72 23.05 8.92 -12.87
CA MET A 72 22.03 8.17 -13.59
C MET A 72 20.90 9.08 -14.08
N LEU A 73 20.42 10.01 -13.26
CA LEU A 73 19.43 11.01 -13.67
C LEU A 73 19.96 11.88 -14.81
N HIS A 74 21.21 12.34 -14.72
CA HIS A 74 21.84 13.09 -15.80
C HIS A 74 21.90 12.31 -17.12
N ASN A 75 22.18 11.00 -17.07
CA ASN A 75 22.21 10.16 -18.29
C ASN A 75 20.81 9.93 -18.87
N LEU A 76 19.78 9.88 -18.04
CA LEU A 76 18.41 9.63 -18.47
C LEU A 76 17.69 10.87 -18.97
N GLN A 77 18.15 12.08 -18.57
CA GLN A 77 17.52 13.37 -18.92
C GLN A 77 15.99 13.35 -18.77
N PRO A 78 15.46 13.06 -17.56
CA PRO A 78 14.01 12.97 -17.38
C PRO A 78 13.37 14.37 -17.42
N ASP A 79 12.15 14.45 -17.96
CA ASP A 79 11.32 15.66 -17.93
C ASP A 79 10.69 15.87 -16.55
N LEU A 80 10.54 14.82 -15.75
CA LEU A 80 9.99 14.83 -14.38
C LEU A 80 10.66 13.76 -13.53
N ILE A 81 10.91 14.07 -12.27
CA ILE A 81 11.47 13.12 -11.29
C ILE A 81 10.46 12.89 -10.18
N GLU A 82 10.11 11.62 -9.93
CA GLU A 82 9.31 11.23 -8.76
C GLU A 82 10.20 10.53 -7.72
N ALA A 83 10.22 11.06 -6.49
CA ALA A 83 10.87 10.47 -5.32
C ALA A 83 9.83 9.72 -4.47
N GLY A 84 9.96 8.41 -4.39
CA GLY A 84 8.99 7.52 -3.71
C GLY A 84 9.31 7.24 -2.24
N ASP A 85 10.28 7.93 -1.65
CA ASP A 85 10.63 7.80 -0.23
C ASP A 85 11.41 9.04 0.28
N PRO A 86 11.36 9.34 1.59
CA PRO A 86 11.97 10.53 2.18
C PRO A 86 13.45 10.33 2.56
N TYR A 87 14.19 9.55 1.78
CA TYR A 87 15.58 9.24 2.11
C TYR A 87 16.57 9.84 1.10
N LEU A 88 17.69 9.22 0.91
CA LEU A 88 18.77 9.71 0.05
C LEU A 88 18.30 9.88 -1.42
N THR A 89 17.38 9.08 -1.88
CA THR A 89 16.76 9.18 -3.21
C THR A 89 16.06 10.53 -3.40
N ALA A 90 15.31 11.00 -2.40
CA ALA A 90 14.68 12.32 -2.43
C ALA A 90 15.71 13.46 -2.54
N TRP A 91 16.77 13.40 -1.74
CA TRP A 91 17.85 14.38 -1.83
C TRP A 91 18.60 14.32 -3.16
N ALA A 92 18.75 13.12 -3.75
CA ALA A 92 19.34 12.97 -5.08
C ALA A 92 18.47 13.59 -6.17
N ALA A 93 17.15 13.48 -6.06
CA ALA A 93 16.20 14.12 -6.97
C ALA A 93 16.29 15.65 -6.87
N LEU A 94 16.28 16.20 -5.66
CA LEU A 94 16.41 17.65 -5.42
C LEU A 94 17.78 18.20 -5.86
N ASP A 95 18.85 17.43 -5.69
CA ASP A 95 20.18 17.82 -6.17
C ASP A 95 20.23 17.81 -7.71
N ALA A 96 19.63 16.82 -8.35
CA ALA A 96 19.58 16.72 -9.81
C ALA A 96 18.79 17.88 -10.44
N ARG A 97 17.77 18.42 -9.79
CA ARG A 97 17.00 19.60 -10.23
C ARG A 97 17.87 20.83 -10.52
N ARG A 98 19.04 20.95 -9.86
CA ARG A 98 19.98 22.06 -10.09
C ARG A 98 20.65 22.01 -11.47
N TYR A 99 20.64 20.86 -12.12
CA TYR A 99 21.32 20.61 -13.39
C TYR A 99 20.37 20.18 -14.51
N LEU A 100 19.18 19.68 -14.11
CA LEU A 100 18.11 19.26 -14.99
C LEU A 100 16.95 20.23 -14.81
N ASP A 101 16.41 20.72 -15.89
CA ASP A 101 15.19 21.53 -15.85
C ASP A 101 13.96 20.60 -15.71
N ALA A 102 13.97 19.79 -14.65
CA ALA A 102 12.96 18.78 -14.36
C ALA A 102 12.34 19.04 -12.98
N PRO A 103 11.01 19.22 -12.89
CA PRO A 103 10.33 19.32 -11.62
C PRO A 103 10.41 17.99 -10.84
N VAL A 104 10.30 18.12 -9.51
CA VAL A 104 10.40 16.97 -8.59
C VAL A 104 9.10 16.80 -7.82
N ILE A 105 8.49 15.61 -7.94
CA ILE A 105 7.32 15.19 -7.17
C ILE A 105 7.78 14.26 -6.06
N GLY A 106 7.27 14.45 -4.83
CA GLY A 106 7.42 13.51 -3.73
C GLY A 106 6.19 12.62 -3.59
N PHE A 107 6.37 11.31 -3.40
CA PHE A 107 5.27 10.42 -3.02
C PHE A 107 5.48 9.90 -1.60
N TYR A 108 4.51 10.18 -0.71
CA TYR A 108 4.60 9.86 0.71
C TYR A 108 3.93 8.52 1.03
N HIS A 109 4.63 7.41 0.75
CA HIS A 109 4.08 6.06 0.93
C HIS A 109 4.00 5.58 2.39
N SER A 110 4.73 6.21 3.30
CA SER A 110 4.87 5.71 4.69
C SER A 110 4.94 6.86 5.68
N ASP A 111 4.25 6.71 6.81
CA ASP A 111 4.29 7.66 7.92
C ASP A 111 5.60 7.51 8.72
N LEU A 112 6.69 8.11 8.21
CA LEU A 112 8.00 8.03 8.85
C LEU A 112 8.00 8.58 10.28
N PRO A 113 7.40 9.75 10.59
CA PRO A 113 7.33 10.25 11.97
C PRO A 113 6.70 9.26 12.94
N LEU A 114 5.59 8.65 12.56
CA LEU A 114 4.91 7.64 13.38
C LEU A 114 5.78 6.38 13.57
N LEU A 115 6.42 5.90 12.50
CA LEU A 115 7.33 4.74 12.58
C LEU A 115 8.51 5.00 13.51
N VAL A 116 9.08 6.20 13.46
CA VAL A 116 10.17 6.63 14.35
C VAL A 116 9.68 6.78 15.78
N SER A 117 8.53 7.44 16.00
CA SER A 117 7.92 7.61 17.32
C SER A 117 7.68 6.27 18.01
N ASN A 118 7.12 5.30 17.28
CA ASN A 118 6.81 3.96 17.79
C ASN A 118 8.05 3.15 18.21
N ARG A 119 9.22 3.45 17.63
CA ARG A 119 10.47 2.70 17.90
C ARG A 119 11.42 3.43 18.82
N MET A 120 11.47 4.75 18.75
CA MET A 120 12.50 5.59 19.37
C MET A 120 11.93 6.66 20.32
N GLY A 121 10.60 6.72 20.45
CA GLY A 121 9.91 7.67 21.32
C GLY A 121 9.50 8.97 20.62
N ASN A 122 8.60 9.71 21.27
CA ASN A 122 7.90 10.86 20.69
C ASN A 122 8.82 12.02 20.28
N TRP A 123 9.89 12.28 21.01
CA TRP A 123 10.83 13.37 20.67
C TRP A 123 11.56 13.11 19.35
N MET A 124 11.89 11.85 19.07
CA MET A 124 12.46 11.46 17.76
C MET A 124 11.39 11.55 16.66
N GLY A 125 10.14 11.22 16.97
CA GLY A 125 9.01 11.43 16.07
C GLY A 125 8.86 12.90 15.68
N MET A 126 8.96 13.83 16.62
CA MET A 126 8.94 15.28 16.36
C MET A 126 10.12 15.73 15.47
N SER A 127 11.32 15.19 15.70
CA SER A 127 12.47 15.44 14.84
C SER A 127 12.25 14.92 13.42
N ALA A 128 11.62 13.76 13.28
CA ALA A 128 11.24 13.19 11.99
C ALA A 128 10.15 14.03 11.30
N GLN A 129 9.20 14.61 12.05
CA GLN A 129 8.21 15.54 11.48
C GLN A 129 8.89 16.79 10.90
N ALA A 130 9.79 17.43 11.65
CA ALA A 130 10.54 18.58 11.19
C ALA A 130 11.39 18.25 9.94
N TYR A 131 11.96 17.05 9.89
CA TYR A 131 12.70 16.56 8.73
C TYR A 131 11.78 16.39 7.50
N ILE A 132 10.61 15.75 7.66
CA ILE A 132 9.62 15.54 6.60
C ILE A 132 9.12 16.90 6.09
N SER A 133 8.71 17.79 6.98
CA SER A 133 8.28 19.14 6.62
C SER A 133 9.34 19.83 5.76
N LYS A 134 10.57 19.90 6.24
CA LYS A 134 11.70 20.54 5.52
C LYS A 134 11.99 19.88 4.18
N LEU A 135 11.95 18.55 4.09
CA LEU A 135 12.23 17.83 2.85
C LEU A 135 11.13 18.05 1.81
N TYR A 136 9.87 17.80 2.20
CA TYR A 136 8.75 17.81 1.26
C TYR A 136 8.35 19.23 0.82
N SER A 137 8.67 20.26 1.60
CA SER A 137 8.49 21.67 1.17
C SER A 137 9.41 22.09 0.01
N ASN A 138 10.39 21.25 -0.36
CA ASN A 138 11.22 21.50 -1.53
C ASN A 138 10.71 20.86 -2.83
N PHE A 139 9.64 20.07 -2.77
CA PHE A 139 9.06 19.45 -3.96
C PHE A 139 8.07 20.39 -4.65
N ASP A 140 7.94 20.27 -5.96
CA ASP A 140 6.97 21.03 -6.75
C ASP A 140 5.53 20.53 -6.49
N ARG A 141 5.39 19.25 -6.12
CA ARG A 141 4.14 18.62 -5.71
C ARG A 141 4.44 17.46 -4.77
N VAL A 142 3.54 17.24 -3.82
CA VAL A 142 3.60 16.08 -2.92
C VAL A 142 2.33 15.25 -3.09
N LEU A 143 2.51 13.94 -3.32
CA LEU A 143 1.40 12.99 -3.45
C LEU A 143 1.29 12.17 -2.16
N ALA A 144 0.10 12.09 -1.62
CA ALA A 144 -0.25 11.26 -0.46
C ALA A 144 -1.25 10.19 -0.87
N PRO A 145 -1.15 8.94 -0.35
CA PRO A 145 -2.01 7.84 -0.79
C PRO A 145 -3.47 7.97 -0.32
N SER A 146 -3.74 8.79 0.67
CA SER A 146 -5.06 9.01 1.28
C SER A 146 -5.20 10.44 1.80
N GLN A 147 -6.42 10.90 2.03
CA GLN A 147 -6.68 12.21 2.63
C GLN A 147 -6.10 12.32 4.04
N VAL A 148 -6.22 11.26 4.84
CA VAL A 148 -5.60 11.23 6.19
C VAL A 148 -4.09 11.47 6.12
N MET A 149 -3.40 10.92 5.12
CA MET A 149 -1.96 11.16 4.96
C MET A 149 -1.68 12.54 4.39
N ALA A 150 -2.54 13.08 3.53
CA ALA A 150 -2.44 14.45 3.05
C ALA A 150 -2.61 15.45 4.20
N ASP A 151 -3.63 15.27 5.03
CA ASP A 151 -3.90 16.13 6.19
C ASP A 151 -2.75 16.10 7.20
N LYS A 152 -2.13 14.94 7.42
CA LYS A 152 -0.91 14.84 8.24
C LYS A 152 0.24 15.67 7.69
N LEU A 153 0.49 15.61 6.38
CA LEU A 153 1.54 16.41 5.73
C LEU A 153 1.24 17.90 5.81
N ILE A 154 0.00 18.30 5.56
CA ILE A 154 -0.47 19.70 5.69
C ILE A 154 -0.29 20.17 7.13
N GLY A 155 -0.66 19.33 8.11
CA GLY A 155 -0.46 19.62 9.53
C GLY A 155 1.02 19.74 9.94
N MET A 156 1.95 19.19 9.18
CA MET A 156 3.39 19.37 9.33
C MET A 156 3.91 20.61 8.60
N GLY A 157 3.05 21.40 7.94
CA GLY A 157 3.43 22.59 7.18
C GLY A 157 3.93 22.30 5.76
N VAL A 158 3.61 21.14 5.19
CA VAL A 158 3.92 20.84 3.78
C VAL A 158 2.83 21.43 2.90
N GLU A 159 3.24 22.23 1.93
CA GLU A 159 2.37 22.81 0.93
C GLU A 159 2.28 21.91 -0.34
N ASN A 160 1.34 22.22 -1.24
CA ASN A 160 1.14 21.51 -2.51
C ASN A 160 0.94 19.99 -2.36
N VAL A 161 0.26 19.58 -1.30
CA VAL A 161 -0.11 18.18 -1.04
C VAL A 161 -1.40 17.83 -1.78
N HIS A 162 -1.37 16.72 -2.49
CA HIS A 162 -2.51 16.20 -3.25
C HIS A 162 -2.70 14.71 -2.97
N VAL A 163 -3.95 14.27 -2.97
CA VAL A 163 -4.26 12.85 -2.82
C VAL A 163 -4.07 12.13 -4.15
N GLN A 164 -3.31 11.05 -4.12
CA GLN A 164 -3.11 10.12 -5.22
C GLN A 164 -3.22 8.69 -4.68
N PRO A 165 -4.38 8.04 -4.82
CA PRO A 165 -4.58 6.69 -4.32
C PRO A 165 -3.71 5.66 -5.06
N LEU A 166 -3.58 4.49 -4.47
CA LEU A 166 -2.94 3.35 -5.11
C LEU A 166 -4.01 2.49 -5.82
N GLY A 167 -3.62 1.83 -6.90
CA GLY A 167 -4.52 0.98 -7.67
C GLY A 167 -4.47 -0.48 -7.25
N VAL A 168 -5.52 -1.22 -7.58
CA VAL A 168 -5.59 -2.68 -7.45
C VAL A 168 -5.70 -3.35 -8.82
N ASP A 169 -5.11 -4.54 -8.95
CA ASP A 169 -5.15 -5.33 -10.17
C ASP A 169 -6.42 -6.18 -10.24
N LEU A 170 -7.41 -5.70 -10.99
CA LEU A 170 -8.73 -6.34 -11.11
C LEU A 170 -8.71 -7.66 -11.92
N GLN A 171 -7.62 -7.95 -12.63
CA GLN A 171 -7.45 -9.23 -13.34
C GLN A 171 -6.93 -10.31 -12.39
N ILE A 172 -6.09 -9.93 -11.45
CA ILE A 172 -5.59 -10.83 -10.41
C ILE A 172 -6.64 -10.99 -9.30
N PHE A 173 -7.11 -9.87 -8.76
CA PHE A 173 -8.09 -9.84 -7.67
C PHE A 173 -9.50 -9.67 -8.26
N ASN A 174 -10.23 -10.77 -8.34
CA ASN A 174 -11.60 -10.80 -8.84
C ASN A 174 -12.40 -11.94 -8.20
N PRO A 175 -13.74 -11.88 -8.19
CA PRO A 175 -14.60 -12.89 -7.58
C PRO A 175 -14.46 -14.29 -8.20
N GLU A 176 -14.07 -14.40 -9.47
CA GLU A 176 -13.90 -15.67 -10.19
C GLU A 176 -12.75 -16.52 -9.63
N ARG A 177 -11.91 -15.93 -8.76
CA ARG A 177 -10.85 -16.66 -8.03
C ARG A 177 -11.38 -17.46 -6.85
N ARG A 178 -12.67 -17.39 -6.57
CA ARG A 178 -13.30 -18.17 -5.49
C ARG A 178 -13.07 -19.67 -5.69
N ASP A 179 -12.69 -20.30 -4.62
CA ASP A 179 -12.50 -21.73 -4.51
C ASP A 179 -13.42 -22.27 -3.40
N ASP A 180 -14.51 -22.89 -3.80
CA ASP A 180 -15.51 -23.42 -2.88
C ASP A 180 -14.97 -24.61 -2.04
N GLY A 181 -13.85 -25.22 -2.46
CA GLY A 181 -13.16 -26.26 -1.71
C GLY A 181 -12.33 -25.76 -0.52
N LEU A 182 -12.08 -24.45 -0.39
CA LEU A 182 -11.18 -23.92 0.63
C LEU A 182 -11.63 -24.24 2.06
N LYS A 183 -12.92 -24.16 2.38
CA LYS A 183 -13.42 -24.52 3.71
C LYS A 183 -13.15 -25.99 4.04
N ALA A 184 -13.35 -26.89 3.09
CA ALA A 184 -13.04 -28.32 3.25
C ALA A 184 -11.52 -28.56 3.36
N GLU A 185 -10.68 -27.85 2.58
CA GLU A 185 -9.21 -27.89 2.70
C GLU A 185 -8.74 -27.50 4.11
N LEU A 186 -9.44 -26.56 4.76
CA LEU A 186 -9.17 -26.11 6.13
C LEU A 186 -9.84 -26.98 7.20
N GLY A 187 -10.58 -28.05 6.84
CA GLY A 187 -11.31 -28.90 7.77
C GLY A 187 -12.53 -28.23 8.41
N LEU A 188 -13.06 -27.19 7.78
CA LEU A 188 -14.19 -26.42 8.30
C LEU A 188 -15.52 -26.96 7.79
N ARG A 189 -16.56 -26.74 8.57
CA ARG A 189 -17.94 -27.02 8.14
C ARG A 189 -18.38 -25.96 7.15
N GLU A 190 -19.32 -26.29 6.27
CA GLU A 190 -19.84 -25.34 5.27
C GLU A 190 -20.55 -24.14 5.88
N ASP A 191 -21.22 -24.31 7.02
CA ASP A 191 -21.91 -23.25 7.75
C ASP A 191 -20.97 -22.37 8.61
N THR A 192 -19.66 -22.60 8.58
CA THR A 192 -18.65 -21.77 9.26
C THR A 192 -18.40 -20.51 8.47
N HIS A 193 -18.47 -19.35 9.11
CA HIS A 193 -18.04 -18.08 8.52
C HIS A 193 -16.51 -17.99 8.49
N LEU A 194 -15.93 -18.00 7.29
CA LEU A 194 -14.50 -17.90 7.07
C LEU A 194 -14.09 -16.43 6.98
N LEU A 195 -13.43 -15.93 8.01
CA LEU A 195 -12.81 -14.62 8.04
C LEU A 195 -11.36 -14.72 7.56
N ILE A 196 -10.81 -13.66 6.94
CA ILE A 196 -9.42 -13.61 6.53
C ILE A 196 -8.75 -12.32 6.99
N PHE A 197 -7.52 -12.42 7.45
CA PHE A 197 -6.56 -11.32 7.56
C PHE A 197 -5.35 -11.64 6.67
N ALA A 198 -4.89 -10.68 5.88
CA ALA A 198 -3.66 -10.85 5.11
C ALA A 198 -2.73 -9.65 5.28
N GLY A 199 -1.46 -9.95 5.57
CA GLY A 199 -0.45 -8.94 5.81
C GLY A 199 0.74 -9.47 6.61
N ARG A 200 1.63 -8.57 7.05
CA ARG A 200 2.69 -8.92 7.98
C ARG A 200 2.16 -8.89 9.40
N GLY A 201 2.51 -9.87 10.24
CA GLY A 201 2.20 -9.87 11.68
C GLY A 201 3.06 -8.89 12.46
N SER A 202 2.94 -7.60 12.18
CA SER A 202 3.65 -6.51 12.84
C SER A 202 2.75 -5.77 13.82
N LYS A 203 3.35 -5.02 14.74
CA LYS A 203 2.65 -4.39 15.87
C LYS A 203 1.49 -3.49 15.40
N GLU A 204 1.69 -2.73 14.33
CA GLU A 204 0.70 -1.81 13.76
C GLU A 204 -0.53 -2.52 13.14
N LYS A 205 -0.45 -3.84 12.90
CA LYS A 205 -1.59 -4.64 12.42
C LYS A 205 -2.51 -5.13 13.53
N ASN A 206 -2.11 -4.96 14.78
CA ASN A 206 -2.90 -5.20 15.97
C ASN A 206 -3.57 -6.59 16.03
N LEU A 207 -2.84 -7.64 15.63
CA LEU A 207 -3.33 -9.03 15.63
C LEU A 207 -3.88 -9.49 16.99
N PRO A 208 -3.37 -9.05 18.17
CA PRO A 208 -3.95 -9.42 19.45
C PRO A 208 -5.44 -9.06 19.57
N VAL A 209 -5.90 -7.96 18.97
CA VAL A 209 -7.32 -7.59 18.94
C VAL A 209 -8.12 -8.58 18.10
N LEU A 210 -7.63 -9.02 16.93
CA LEU A 210 -8.27 -10.04 16.11
C LEU A 210 -8.37 -11.38 16.86
N LEU A 211 -7.29 -11.80 17.52
CA LEU A 211 -7.31 -13.06 18.29
C LEU A 211 -8.28 -13.00 19.49
N ALA A 212 -8.37 -11.85 20.16
CA ALA A 212 -9.34 -11.65 21.23
C ALA A 212 -10.79 -11.58 20.70
N CYS A 213 -11.01 -11.00 19.53
CA CYS A 213 -12.27 -11.00 18.81
C CYS A 213 -12.71 -12.44 18.48
N MET A 214 -11.82 -13.29 17.96
CA MET A 214 -12.12 -14.67 17.61
C MET A 214 -12.56 -15.51 18.80
N LYS A 215 -11.97 -15.29 19.99
CA LYS A 215 -12.43 -15.93 21.23
C LYS A 215 -13.88 -15.57 21.59
N GLN A 216 -14.31 -14.33 21.29
CA GLN A 216 -15.68 -13.87 21.56
C GLN A 216 -16.69 -14.34 20.51
N LEU A 217 -16.26 -14.50 19.26
CA LEU A 217 -17.10 -14.98 18.16
C LEU A 217 -17.45 -16.46 18.26
N GLY A 218 -16.54 -17.27 18.83
CA GLY A 218 -16.74 -18.72 19.02
C GLY A 218 -16.62 -19.55 17.74
N PRO A 219 -17.03 -20.83 17.79
CA PRO A 219 -16.68 -21.85 16.79
C PRO A 219 -17.44 -21.73 15.43
N ARG A 220 -18.47 -20.88 15.35
CA ARG A 220 -19.15 -20.60 14.08
C ARG A 220 -18.34 -19.69 13.15
N TYR A 221 -17.27 -19.10 13.66
CA TYR A 221 -16.37 -18.23 12.93
C TYR A 221 -14.97 -18.81 12.96
N HIS A 222 -14.29 -18.75 11.81
CA HIS A 222 -12.92 -19.19 11.68
C HIS A 222 -12.09 -18.12 11.01
N LEU A 223 -10.92 -17.80 11.57
CA LEU A 223 -10.02 -16.78 11.01
C LEU A 223 -8.81 -17.43 10.34
N LEU A 224 -8.60 -17.11 9.07
CA LEU A 224 -7.38 -17.43 8.34
C LEU A 224 -6.40 -16.26 8.39
N LEU A 225 -5.29 -16.42 9.11
CA LEU A 225 -4.18 -15.46 9.15
C LEU A 225 -3.16 -15.81 8.07
N VAL A 226 -2.93 -14.87 7.12
CA VAL A 226 -2.03 -15.09 5.97
C VAL A 226 -0.92 -14.06 5.95
N GLY A 227 0.35 -14.51 5.96
CA GLY A 227 1.49 -13.61 5.81
C GLY A 227 2.70 -14.03 6.65
N SER A 228 3.71 -13.17 6.74
CA SER A 228 4.92 -13.45 7.51
C SER A 228 4.84 -12.89 8.93
N HIS A 229 5.62 -13.45 9.84
CA HIS A 229 5.72 -13.03 11.25
C HIS A 229 4.39 -13.14 12.02
N MET A 230 3.60 -14.18 11.69
CA MET A 230 2.35 -14.47 12.38
C MET A 230 2.60 -15.02 13.79
N PRO A 231 1.64 -14.86 14.73
CA PRO A 231 1.74 -15.42 16.07
C PRO A 231 1.82 -16.94 16.02
N MET A 232 2.64 -17.52 16.91
CA MET A 232 2.83 -18.98 17.01
C MET A 232 1.72 -19.66 17.84
N SER A 233 1.10 -18.94 18.75
CA SER A 233 0.00 -19.41 19.58
C SER A 233 -1.29 -18.66 19.22
N VAL A 234 -2.29 -19.41 18.79
CA VAL A 234 -3.58 -18.86 18.34
C VAL A 234 -4.74 -19.70 18.93
N PRO A 235 -5.97 -19.17 19.01
CA PRO A 235 -7.17 -19.95 19.36
C PRO A 235 -7.46 -21.08 18.36
N ASP A 236 -8.25 -22.08 18.77
CA ASP A 236 -8.61 -23.24 17.94
C ASP A 236 -9.37 -22.87 16.65
N ASN A 237 -10.10 -21.73 16.69
CA ASN A 237 -10.81 -21.20 15.53
C ASN A 237 -9.97 -20.22 14.69
N VAL A 238 -8.64 -20.41 14.68
CA VAL A 238 -7.70 -19.62 13.87
C VAL A 238 -6.69 -20.54 13.21
N THR A 239 -6.57 -20.42 11.89
CA THR A 239 -5.52 -21.10 11.10
C THR A 239 -4.48 -20.09 10.62
N VAL A 240 -3.20 -20.48 10.64
CA VAL A 240 -2.09 -19.60 10.28
C VAL A 240 -1.34 -20.13 9.06
N ILE A 241 -1.24 -19.31 8.02
CA ILE A 241 -0.35 -19.50 6.87
C ILE A 241 0.83 -18.53 7.03
N ASN A 242 1.86 -18.94 7.78
CA ASN A 242 3.01 -18.09 8.11
C ASN A 242 4.05 -18.06 6.98
N ARG A 243 3.67 -17.55 5.83
CA ARG A 243 4.56 -17.37 4.67
C ARG A 243 4.06 -16.26 3.75
N PHE A 244 4.97 -15.73 2.95
CA PHE A 244 4.59 -14.82 1.87
C PHE A 244 3.68 -15.55 0.86
N CYS A 245 2.57 -14.91 0.53
CA CYS A 245 1.61 -15.42 -0.44
C CYS A 245 1.74 -14.65 -1.76
N LYS A 246 1.85 -15.37 -2.89
CA LYS A 246 1.82 -14.74 -4.22
C LYS A 246 0.43 -14.13 -4.46
N ALA A 247 0.36 -13.04 -5.23
CA ALA A 247 -0.88 -12.31 -5.48
C ALA A 247 -2.03 -13.21 -5.99
N THR A 248 -1.76 -14.15 -6.88
CA THR A 248 -2.78 -15.09 -7.39
C THR A 248 -3.34 -16.03 -6.31
N ASN A 249 -2.48 -16.53 -5.40
CA ASN A 249 -2.93 -17.34 -4.28
C ASN A 249 -3.67 -16.51 -3.23
N LEU A 250 -3.19 -15.28 -2.99
CA LEU A 250 -3.89 -14.36 -2.08
C LEU A 250 -5.28 -14.02 -2.63
N ALA A 251 -5.41 -13.78 -3.93
CA ALA A 251 -6.70 -13.55 -4.58
C ALA A 251 -7.66 -14.73 -4.41
N ARG A 252 -7.17 -16.00 -4.55
CA ARG A 252 -7.96 -17.19 -4.26
C ARG A 252 -8.47 -17.19 -2.82
N LEU A 253 -7.59 -16.95 -1.85
CA LEU A 253 -7.95 -16.94 -0.44
C LEU A 253 -8.93 -15.82 -0.08
N LEU A 254 -8.70 -14.60 -0.60
CA LEU A 254 -9.58 -13.45 -0.40
C LEU A 254 -10.97 -13.71 -1.00
N ALA A 255 -11.03 -14.15 -2.26
CA ALA A 255 -12.30 -14.43 -2.95
C ALA A 255 -13.10 -15.58 -2.30
N SER A 256 -12.43 -16.51 -1.60
CA SER A 256 -13.05 -17.64 -0.95
C SER A 256 -13.48 -17.38 0.50
N ALA A 257 -12.98 -16.28 1.09
CA ALA A 257 -13.39 -15.87 2.44
C ALA A 257 -14.76 -15.17 2.42
N ASP A 258 -15.46 -15.25 3.54
CA ASP A 258 -16.77 -14.60 3.69
C ASP A 258 -16.62 -13.11 4.10
N ALA A 259 -15.51 -12.74 4.73
CA ALA A 259 -15.15 -11.33 5.01
C ALA A 259 -13.64 -11.16 5.26
N LEU A 260 -13.08 -10.01 4.89
CA LEU A 260 -11.77 -9.55 5.39
C LEU A 260 -11.97 -8.87 6.75
N VAL A 261 -11.09 -9.17 7.72
CA VAL A 261 -11.04 -8.47 9.02
C VAL A 261 -9.70 -7.79 9.22
N HIS A 262 -9.68 -6.52 9.67
CA HIS A 262 -8.43 -5.78 9.86
C HIS A 262 -8.48 -4.85 11.07
N ALA A 263 -7.62 -5.09 12.07
CA ALA A 263 -7.57 -4.33 13.32
C ALA A 263 -6.44 -3.28 13.40
N GLY A 264 -5.65 -3.12 12.35
CA GLY A 264 -4.56 -2.13 12.33
C GLY A 264 -5.09 -0.70 12.23
N ASP A 265 -4.63 0.16 13.11
CA ASP A 265 -5.07 1.55 13.25
C ASP A 265 -4.13 2.59 12.60
N GLN A 266 -3.05 2.13 11.99
CA GLN A 266 -1.98 2.97 11.43
C GLN A 266 -1.78 2.75 9.91
N GLU A 267 -2.84 2.40 9.19
CA GLU A 267 -2.75 2.20 7.75
C GLU A 267 -2.67 3.51 6.99
N THR A 268 -1.66 3.61 6.14
CA THR A 268 -1.49 4.76 5.25
C THR A 268 -2.40 4.68 4.03
N PHE A 269 -2.75 3.44 3.61
CA PHE A 269 -3.67 3.20 2.51
C PHE A 269 -4.47 1.90 2.67
N GLY A 270 -3.81 0.74 2.89
CA GLY A 270 -4.51 -0.53 3.10
C GLY A 270 -4.82 -1.29 1.81
N LEU A 271 -3.81 -1.53 0.97
CA LEU A 271 -3.97 -2.27 -0.30
C LEU A 271 -4.73 -3.58 -0.16
N VAL A 272 -4.52 -4.35 0.91
CA VAL A 272 -5.19 -5.64 1.13
C VAL A 272 -6.71 -5.50 1.27
N VAL A 273 -7.18 -4.36 1.78
CA VAL A 273 -8.62 -4.05 1.86
C VAL A 273 -9.18 -3.88 0.45
N LEU A 274 -8.51 -3.12 -0.41
CA LEU A 274 -8.92 -2.99 -1.81
C LEU A 274 -8.82 -4.31 -2.58
N GLU A 275 -7.80 -5.14 -2.30
CA GLU A 275 -7.64 -6.46 -2.89
C GLU A 275 -8.82 -7.39 -2.51
N ALA A 276 -9.27 -7.35 -1.25
CA ALA A 276 -10.44 -8.09 -0.79
C ALA A 276 -11.73 -7.58 -1.45
N MET A 277 -11.94 -6.27 -1.44
CA MET A 277 -13.08 -5.63 -2.09
C MET A 277 -13.13 -5.93 -3.59
N ALA A 278 -11.97 -5.95 -4.26
CA ALA A 278 -11.83 -6.36 -5.66
C ALA A 278 -12.21 -7.83 -5.89
N CYS A 279 -12.00 -8.68 -4.91
CA CYS A 279 -12.47 -10.08 -4.91
C CYS A 279 -13.95 -10.25 -4.58
N GLY A 280 -14.70 -9.17 -4.35
CA GLY A 280 -16.09 -9.22 -3.91
C GLY A 280 -16.25 -9.64 -2.44
N THR A 281 -15.22 -9.49 -1.63
CA THR A 281 -15.20 -9.83 -0.21
C THR A 281 -15.45 -8.60 0.64
N PRO A 282 -16.53 -8.53 1.41
CA PRO A 282 -16.83 -7.39 2.27
C PRO A 282 -15.79 -7.27 3.39
N VAL A 283 -15.68 -6.08 3.96
CA VAL A 283 -14.62 -5.74 4.90
C VAL A 283 -15.18 -5.38 6.27
N VAL A 284 -14.57 -5.88 7.34
CA VAL A 284 -14.71 -5.35 8.69
C VAL A 284 -13.37 -4.81 9.13
N ALA A 285 -13.27 -3.50 9.36
CA ALA A 285 -12.03 -2.84 9.75
C ALA A 285 -12.26 -1.84 10.89
N VAL A 286 -11.17 -1.35 11.47
CA VAL A 286 -11.25 -0.28 12.47
C VAL A 286 -11.47 1.08 11.78
N ALA A 287 -12.21 1.97 12.43
CA ALA A 287 -12.44 3.35 11.97
C ALA A 287 -11.20 4.22 12.21
N ALA A 288 -10.07 3.86 11.58
CA ALA A 288 -8.81 4.56 11.73
C ALA A 288 -7.97 4.54 10.44
N GLY A 289 -7.06 5.51 10.32
CA GLY A 289 -6.20 5.64 9.15
C GLY A 289 -7.02 5.75 7.85
N ALA A 290 -6.48 5.22 6.77
CA ALA A 290 -7.14 5.28 5.45
C ALA A 290 -8.42 4.45 5.34
N PHE A 291 -8.73 3.56 6.29
CA PHE A 291 -9.93 2.72 6.20
C PHE A 291 -11.22 3.53 6.21
N THR A 292 -11.25 4.68 6.89
CA THR A 292 -12.40 5.59 6.91
C THR A 292 -12.73 6.18 5.54
N GLU A 293 -11.78 6.17 4.62
CA GLU A 293 -11.93 6.68 3.25
C GLU A 293 -12.25 5.56 2.26
N ILE A 294 -11.57 4.40 2.40
CA ILE A 294 -11.62 3.32 1.40
C ILE A 294 -12.72 2.29 1.66
N VAL A 295 -13.33 2.29 2.85
CA VAL A 295 -14.43 1.36 3.21
C VAL A 295 -15.72 2.14 3.45
N PRO A 296 -16.48 2.49 2.42
CA PRO A 296 -17.80 3.12 2.61
C PRO A 296 -18.78 2.10 3.22
N GLY A 297 -19.81 2.60 3.92
CA GLY A 297 -20.70 1.75 4.70
C GLY A 297 -21.50 0.71 3.91
N HIS A 298 -21.61 0.86 2.59
CA HIS A 298 -22.22 -0.16 1.72
C HIS A 298 -21.23 -1.24 1.25
N CYS A 299 -19.93 -1.09 1.59
CA CYS A 299 -18.87 -2.04 1.23
C CYS A 299 -18.34 -2.82 2.43
N GLY A 300 -18.66 -2.41 3.66
CA GLY A 300 -18.12 -3.04 4.85
C GLY A 300 -18.59 -2.36 6.14
N TRP A 301 -18.00 -2.79 7.23
CA TRP A 301 -18.30 -2.30 8.57
C TRP A 301 -17.05 -1.74 9.23
N LEU A 302 -17.15 -0.54 9.78
CA LEU A 302 -16.07 0.06 10.57
C LEU A 302 -16.44 0.02 12.06
N CYS A 303 -15.49 -0.30 12.92
CA CYS A 303 -15.65 -0.37 14.36
C CYS A 303 -14.56 0.42 15.09
N GLU A 304 -14.73 0.61 16.39
CA GLU A 304 -13.75 1.29 17.24
C GLU A 304 -12.40 0.54 17.25
N ALA A 305 -11.31 1.30 17.18
CA ALA A 305 -9.97 0.76 17.20
C ALA A 305 -9.58 0.26 18.59
N ASN A 306 -8.72 -0.75 18.65
CA ASN A 306 -8.23 -1.38 19.89
C ASN A 306 -9.32 -2.04 20.75
N ASP A 307 -10.52 -2.27 20.21
CA ASP A 307 -11.64 -2.91 20.90
C ASP A 307 -12.03 -4.23 20.19
N ALA A 308 -11.69 -5.36 20.85
CA ALA A 308 -12.02 -6.68 20.34
C ALA A 308 -13.52 -6.99 20.38
N ARG A 309 -14.28 -6.36 21.29
CA ARG A 309 -15.73 -6.50 21.37
C ARG A 309 -16.42 -5.75 20.25
N ALA A 310 -16.02 -4.49 20.02
CA ALA A 310 -16.53 -3.71 18.91
C ALA A 310 -16.26 -4.40 17.57
N MET A 311 -15.07 -5.02 17.40
CA MET A 311 -14.73 -5.81 16.22
C MET A 311 -15.63 -7.05 16.09
N ALA A 312 -15.87 -7.80 17.17
CA ALA A 312 -16.74 -8.96 17.15
C ALA A 312 -18.20 -8.59 16.84
N ASP A 313 -18.68 -7.50 17.40
CA ASP A 313 -20.04 -7.01 17.14
C ASP A 313 -20.18 -6.51 15.68
N ALA A 314 -19.17 -5.87 15.12
CA ALA A 314 -19.13 -5.48 13.69
C ALA A 314 -19.13 -6.70 12.76
N VAL A 315 -18.37 -7.76 13.10
CA VAL A 315 -18.39 -9.02 12.33
C VAL A 315 -19.80 -9.64 12.37
N LYS A 316 -20.44 -9.73 13.54
CA LYS A 316 -21.80 -10.25 13.65
C LYS A 316 -22.80 -9.39 12.87
N ALA A 317 -22.68 -8.07 12.97
CA ALA A 317 -23.52 -7.14 12.23
C ALA A 317 -23.43 -7.36 10.72
N LEU A 318 -22.23 -7.55 10.18
CA LEU A 318 -22.03 -7.84 8.76
C LEU A 318 -22.84 -9.08 8.33
N PHE A 319 -22.80 -10.16 9.10
CA PHE A 319 -23.53 -11.40 8.78
C PHE A 319 -25.04 -11.38 9.14
N CYS A 320 -25.51 -10.34 9.83
CA CYS A 320 -26.95 -10.06 9.95
C CYS A 320 -27.52 -9.36 8.71
N HIS A 321 -26.69 -8.88 7.81
CA HIS A 321 -27.03 -8.23 6.55
C HIS A 321 -26.65 -9.13 5.36
N ASP A 322 -27.01 -8.71 4.16
CA ASP A 322 -26.60 -9.42 2.95
C ASP A 322 -25.11 -9.16 2.62
N ALA A 323 -24.24 -9.98 3.20
CA ALA A 323 -22.80 -9.90 2.99
C ALA A 323 -22.41 -10.09 1.50
N HIS A 324 -23.20 -10.87 0.73
CA HIS A 324 -22.95 -11.06 -0.69
C HIS A 324 -23.24 -9.79 -1.49
N ALA A 325 -24.38 -9.16 -1.26
CA ALA A 325 -24.72 -7.88 -1.88
C ALA A 325 -23.67 -6.79 -1.53
N MET A 326 -23.20 -6.78 -0.28
CA MET A 326 -22.13 -5.89 0.17
C MET A 326 -20.81 -6.17 -0.55
N GLY A 327 -20.45 -7.44 -0.76
CA GLY A 327 -19.28 -7.83 -1.55
C GLY A 327 -19.36 -7.37 -3.01
N LEU A 328 -20.52 -7.50 -3.65
CA LEU A 328 -20.76 -6.99 -5.01
C LEU A 328 -20.66 -5.45 -5.07
N ALA A 329 -21.15 -4.75 -4.06
CA ALA A 329 -21.00 -3.30 -3.94
C ALA A 329 -19.54 -2.91 -3.77
N SER A 330 -18.78 -3.65 -2.94
CA SER A 330 -17.33 -3.46 -2.75
C SER A 330 -16.58 -3.58 -4.07
N ARG A 331 -16.87 -4.61 -4.88
CA ARG A 331 -16.25 -4.81 -6.19
C ARG A 331 -16.50 -3.62 -7.11
N ARG A 332 -17.74 -3.18 -7.27
CA ARG A 332 -18.09 -2.03 -8.10
C ARG A 332 -17.39 -0.75 -7.65
N TYR A 333 -17.39 -0.49 -6.35
CA TYR A 333 -16.71 0.67 -5.79
C TYR A 333 -15.22 0.72 -6.13
N VAL A 334 -14.54 -0.43 -6.03
CA VAL A 334 -13.11 -0.53 -6.37
C VAL A 334 -12.87 -0.38 -7.88
N GLU A 335 -13.74 -0.93 -8.73
CA GLU A 335 -13.68 -0.75 -10.18
C GLU A 335 -13.76 0.71 -10.58
N GLU A 336 -14.65 1.46 -9.97
CA GLU A 336 -14.92 2.86 -10.27
C GLU A 336 -13.85 3.81 -9.75
N HIS A 337 -13.22 3.50 -8.60
CA HIS A 337 -12.37 4.48 -7.90
C HIS A 337 -10.90 4.05 -7.80
N TYR A 338 -10.59 2.75 -7.82
CA TYR A 338 -9.26 2.23 -7.52
C TYR A 338 -8.71 1.26 -8.59
N SER A 339 -9.39 1.13 -9.73
CA SER A 339 -8.79 0.41 -10.86
C SER A 339 -7.52 1.12 -11.33
N TRP A 340 -6.55 0.35 -11.80
CA TRP A 340 -5.30 0.94 -12.30
C TRP A 340 -5.49 1.95 -13.42
N ASP A 341 -6.54 1.84 -14.23
CA ASP A 341 -6.81 2.82 -15.29
C ASP A 341 -7.22 4.17 -14.72
N VAL A 342 -8.08 4.18 -13.70
CA VAL A 342 -8.48 5.40 -12.97
C VAL A 342 -7.26 6.01 -12.27
N VAL A 343 -6.52 5.20 -11.53
CA VAL A 343 -5.37 5.65 -10.73
C VAL A 343 -4.24 6.20 -11.59
N VAL A 344 -3.92 5.55 -12.72
CA VAL A 344 -2.89 6.03 -13.65
C VAL A 344 -3.33 7.32 -14.33
N THR A 345 -4.61 7.47 -14.66
CA THR A 345 -5.14 8.71 -15.23
C THR A 345 -4.95 9.87 -14.26
N GLY A 346 -5.39 9.73 -13.01
CA GLY A 346 -5.18 10.76 -11.97
C GLY A 346 -3.70 11.07 -11.72
N LEU A 347 -2.82 10.06 -11.78
CA LEU A 347 -1.38 10.26 -11.65
C LEU A 347 -0.81 11.08 -12.82
N LEU A 348 -1.25 10.83 -14.04
CA LEU A 348 -0.85 11.59 -15.23
C LEU A 348 -1.35 13.05 -15.15
N ASP A 349 -2.53 13.28 -14.61
CA ASP A 349 -3.05 14.63 -14.36
C ASP A 349 -2.14 15.40 -13.38
N HIS A 350 -1.65 14.74 -12.34
CA HIS A 350 -0.65 15.34 -11.45
C HIS A 350 0.67 15.66 -12.16
N TYR A 351 1.15 14.78 -13.02
CA TYR A 351 2.36 15.02 -13.80
C TYR A 351 2.18 16.18 -14.79
N GLN A 352 1.06 16.20 -15.51
CA GLN A 352 0.71 17.26 -16.45
C GLN A 352 0.62 18.63 -15.76
N ALA A 353 0.00 18.69 -14.59
CA ALA A 353 -0.15 19.93 -13.84
C ALA A 353 1.20 20.53 -13.41
N VAL A 354 2.23 19.70 -13.21
CA VAL A 354 3.58 20.16 -12.86
C VAL A 354 4.44 20.46 -14.09
N LEU A 355 4.26 19.69 -15.17
CA LEU A 355 4.98 19.90 -16.43
C LEU A 355 4.43 21.06 -17.26
N GLY A 356 3.17 21.45 -17.07
CA GLY A 356 2.53 22.52 -17.84
C GLY A 356 2.54 22.21 -19.35
N ASN A 357 2.84 23.22 -20.15
CA ASN A 357 2.86 23.13 -21.62
C ASN A 357 3.92 22.16 -22.17
N ARG A 358 4.91 21.72 -21.37
CA ARG A 358 5.93 20.73 -21.79
C ARG A 358 5.31 19.35 -22.07
N PHE A 359 4.24 18.99 -21.37
CA PHE A 359 3.58 17.70 -21.58
C PHE A 359 2.83 17.63 -22.92
N SER A 360 2.27 18.73 -23.39
CA SER A 360 1.52 18.80 -24.65
C SER A 360 2.43 18.63 -25.89
N ALA A 361 3.69 18.99 -25.80
CA ALA A 361 4.64 18.83 -26.90
C ALA A 361 5.07 17.35 -27.14
N VAL A 362 5.02 16.53 -26.10
CA VAL A 362 5.42 15.10 -26.16
C VAL A 362 4.28 14.21 -26.67
N ALA A 363 3.02 14.61 -26.45
CA ALA A 363 1.83 13.85 -26.86
C ALA A 363 1.49 13.98 -28.36
N HIS A 364 2.15 14.92 -29.08
CA HIS A 364 1.86 15.26 -30.48
C HIS A 364 3.07 15.05 -31.41
N GLY A 365 4.18 14.49 -30.92
CA GLY A 365 5.36 14.06 -31.66
C GLY A 365 5.46 12.54 -31.62
#